data_a7417298cb92f12ad087552d59f4d6a5
#
_entry.id   a7417298cb92f12ad087552d59f4d6a5
#
_cell.length_a   1.000
_cell.length_b   1.000
_cell.length_c   1.000
_cell.angle_alpha   90.00
_cell.angle_beta   90.00
_cell.angle_gamma   90.00
#
_symmetry.space_group_name_H-M   'P 1'
#
loop_
_entity.id
_entity.type
_entity.pdbx_description
1 polymer ?
#
loop_
_entity_poly.entity_id
_entity_poly.type
_entity_poly.pdbx_seq_one_letter_code
_entity_poly.pdbx_strand_id
1 'polypeptide(L)'
;MKYIISEHKLNKLIFEFIDGFLKKHRQIIDSYIMYNQSGFYEHEHFEATIEYDHEDKRLYIDKNFVMLIANMFGLTPQQSQLKIYDWFTVTENIFPEYMYSPYLEGFWRQNAPRRD
;
A
#
# COMPACT_ATOMS: atom_id res chain seq x y z
N MET A 1 24.83 5.76 20.24
CA MET A 1 24.70 4.34 19.92
C MET A 1 23.65 4.15 18.84
N LYS A 2 23.97 3.37 17.86
CA LYS A 2 23.01 3.06 16.81
C LYS A 2 22.25 1.79 17.14
N TYR A 3 20.95 1.85 16.98
CA TYR A 3 20.16 0.64 17.05
C TYR A 3 19.98 0.09 15.65
N ILE A 4 20.25 -1.18 15.50
CA ILE A 4 20.00 -1.87 14.25
C ILE A 4 18.74 -2.69 14.44
N ILE A 5 17.70 -2.32 13.73
CA ILE A 5 16.44 -3.06 13.75
C ILE A 5 16.48 -4.07 12.62
N SER A 6 16.27 -5.34 12.95
CA SER A 6 16.23 -6.36 11.90
C SER A 6 15.07 -6.10 10.94
N GLU A 7 15.22 -6.57 9.72
CA GLU A 7 14.17 -6.45 8.70
C GLU A 7 12.86 -7.04 9.19
N HIS A 8 12.92 -8.18 9.85
CA HIS A 8 11.74 -8.83 10.40
C HIS A 8 11.01 -7.95 11.42
N LYS A 9 11.78 -7.35 12.31
CA LYS A 9 11.22 -6.49 13.35
C LYS A 9 10.63 -5.22 12.78
N LEU A 10 11.30 -4.66 11.79
CA LEU A 10 10.82 -3.46 11.11
C LEU A 10 9.49 -3.75 10.40
N ASN A 11 9.42 -4.88 9.69
CA ASN A 11 8.19 -5.27 9.00
C ASN A 11 7.03 -5.42 9.99
N LYS A 12 7.29 -6.03 11.14
CA LYS A 12 6.27 -6.19 12.16
C LYS A 12 5.73 -4.85 12.64
N LEU A 13 6.63 -3.89 12.91
CA LEU A 13 6.23 -2.56 13.36
C LEU A 13 5.40 -1.84 12.30
N ILE A 14 5.82 -1.93 11.05
CA ILE A 14 5.08 -1.31 9.95
C ILE A 14 3.70 -1.94 9.83
N PHE A 15 3.62 -3.26 9.88
CA PHE A 15 2.35 -3.96 9.75
C PHE A 15 1.41 -3.62 10.90
N GLU A 16 1.92 -3.55 12.12
CA GLU A 16 1.11 -3.15 13.28
C GLU A 16 0.57 -1.74 13.13
N PHE A 17 1.41 -0.83 12.63
CA PHE A 17 0.96 0.53 12.41
C PHE A 17 -0.14 0.59 11.36
N ILE A 18 0.03 -0.09 10.23
CA ILE A 18 -0.96 -0.05 9.16
C ILE A 18 -2.27 -0.70 9.63
N ASP A 19 -2.19 -1.82 10.36
CA ASP A 19 -3.36 -2.44 10.95
C ASP A 19 -4.16 -1.44 11.80
N GLY A 20 -3.49 -0.75 12.70
CA GLY A 20 -4.16 0.19 13.58
C GLY A 20 -4.71 1.40 12.85
N PHE A 21 -4.09 1.75 11.73
CA PHE A 21 -4.46 2.94 10.99
C PHE A 21 -5.61 2.70 10.00
N LEU A 22 -5.64 1.53 9.35
CA LEU A 22 -6.53 1.29 8.23
C LEU A 22 -7.58 0.21 8.44
N LYS A 23 -7.31 -0.79 9.26
CA LYS A 23 -8.12 -2.01 9.25
C LYS A 23 -9.60 -1.75 9.54
N LYS A 24 -9.93 -0.82 10.40
CA LYS A 24 -11.30 -0.48 10.73
C LYS A 24 -12.01 0.31 9.63
N HIS A 25 -11.29 0.74 8.62
CA HIS A 25 -11.83 1.51 7.51
C HIS A 25 -12.02 0.67 6.24
N ARG A 26 -11.98 -0.63 6.40
CA ARG A 26 -12.12 -1.55 5.28
C ARG A 26 -13.56 -1.63 4.81
N GLN A 27 -13.74 -1.55 3.50
CA GLN A 27 -15.05 -1.68 2.86
C GLN A 27 -14.92 -2.54 1.62
N ILE A 28 -15.97 -3.27 1.30
CA ILE A 28 -16.05 -3.99 0.03
C ILE A 28 -17.22 -3.42 -0.73
N ILE A 29 -16.95 -2.89 -1.92
CA ILE A 29 -17.97 -2.30 -2.79
C ILE A 29 -17.76 -2.89 -4.18
N ASP A 30 -18.74 -3.65 -4.64
CA ASP A 30 -18.67 -4.34 -5.94
C ASP A 30 -17.40 -5.18 -6.05
N SER A 31 -16.53 -4.89 -7.01
CA SER A 31 -15.28 -5.62 -7.21
C SER A 31 -14.10 -5.01 -6.46
N TYR A 32 -14.36 -4.05 -5.56
CA TYR A 32 -13.29 -3.30 -4.90
C TYR A 32 -13.20 -3.62 -3.43
N ILE A 33 -11.96 -3.76 -2.95
CA ILE A 33 -11.65 -3.72 -1.51
C ILE A 33 -11.00 -2.37 -1.27
N MET A 34 -11.55 -1.59 -0.34
CA MET A 34 -11.09 -0.23 -0.10
C MET A 34 -10.79 -0.01 1.38
N TYR A 35 -9.68 0.67 1.64
CA TYR A 35 -9.35 1.19 2.96
C TYR A 35 -9.31 2.70 2.83
N ASN A 36 -10.25 3.37 3.45
CA ASN A 36 -10.39 4.81 3.27
C ASN A 36 -10.21 5.56 4.58
N GLN A 37 -9.03 6.12 4.77
CA GLN A 37 -8.74 6.95 5.93
C GLN A 37 -8.80 8.41 5.50
N SER A 38 -9.67 9.15 6.17
CA SER A 38 -9.89 10.56 5.86
C SER A 38 -8.57 11.33 5.80
N GLY A 39 -8.42 12.15 4.77
CA GLY A 39 -7.24 12.99 4.61
C GLY A 39 -6.15 12.40 3.73
N PHE A 40 -6.32 11.18 3.27
CA PHE A 40 -5.29 10.54 2.46
C PHE A 40 -5.68 10.27 1.02
N TYR A 41 -6.88 10.56 0.64
CA TYR A 41 -7.21 10.53 -0.77
C TYR A 41 -7.08 11.94 -1.34
N GLU A 42 -6.66 12.02 -2.58
CA GLU A 42 -6.27 13.30 -3.14
C GLU A 42 -7.20 13.83 -4.20
N HIS A 43 -7.94 12.99 -4.84
CA HIS A 43 -8.79 13.47 -5.91
C HIS A 43 -10.01 12.57 -6.05
N GLU A 44 -10.94 13.09 -6.80
CA GLU A 44 -12.29 12.52 -6.89
C GLU A 44 -12.36 11.14 -7.51
N HIS A 45 -11.31 10.71 -8.19
CA HIS A 45 -11.31 9.40 -8.84
C HIS A 45 -10.87 8.28 -7.91
N PHE A 46 -10.10 8.61 -6.89
CA PHE A 46 -9.57 7.63 -5.95
C PHE A 46 -9.84 8.13 -4.55
N GLU A 47 -10.91 7.67 -3.97
CA GLU A 47 -11.34 8.12 -2.65
C GLU A 47 -10.85 7.20 -1.54
N ALA A 48 -9.84 6.40 -1.82
CA ALA A 48 -9.35 5.43 -0.86
C ALA A 48 -7.86 5.62 -0.62
N THR A 49 -7.43 5.29 0.58
CA THR A 49 -6.01 5.24 0.92
C THR A 49 -5.36 4.05 0.22
N ILE A 50 -6.04 2.91 0.22
CA ILE A 50 -5.64 1.73 -0.53
C ILE A 50 -6.90 1.19 -1.20
N GLU A 51 -6.79 0.83 -2.47
CA GLU A 51 -7.92 0.28 -3.20
C GLU A 51 -7.44 -0.88 -4.06
N TYR A 52 -8.12 -2.00 -4.00
CA TYR A 52 -7.82 -3.15 -4.85
C TYR A 52 -9.01 -3.45 -5.73
N ASP A 53 -8.76 -3.55 -7.04
CA ASP A 53 -9.77 -3.91 -8.03
C ASP A 53 -9.60 -5.37 -8.41
N HIS A 54 -10.57 -6.20 -8.05
CA HIS A 54 -10.54 -7.63 -8.35
C HIS A 54 -10.57 -7.93 -9.85
N GLU A 55 -11.24 -7.10 -10.62
CA GLU A 55 -11.35 -7.33 -12.06
C GLU A 55 -10.03 -7.10 -12.76
N ASP A 56 -9.36 -6.01 -12.42
CA ASP A 56 -8.08 -5.66 -13.04
C ASP A 56 -6.90 -6.21 -12.27
N LYS A 57 -7.11 -6.74 -11.07
CA LYS A 57 -6.06 -7.23 -10.18
C LYS A 57 -5.03 -6.16 -9.90
N ARG A 58 -5.51 -4.94 -9.73
CA ARG A 58 -4.68 -3.75 -9.56
C ARG A 58 -4.83 -3.19 -8.15
N LEU A 59 -3.70 -2.97 -7.50
CA LEU A 59 -3.66 -2.31 -6.20
C LEU A 59 -3.26 -0.86 -6.40
N TYR A 60 -4.09 0.04 -5.90
CA TYR A 60 -3.78 1.47 -5.86
C TYR A 60 -3.42 1.85 -4.43
N ILE A 61 -2.35 2.61 -4.28
CA ILE A 61 -1.92 3.12 -2.98
C ILE A 61 -1.77 4.63 -3.10
N ASP A 62 -2.42 5.35 -2.21
CA ASP A 62 -2.37 6.81 -2.22
C ASP A 62 -0.95 7.30 -1.94
N LYS A 63 -0.51 8.31 -2.70
CA LYS A 63 0.86 8.80 -2.58
C LYS A 63 1.17 9.40 -1.21
N ASN A 64 0.18 10.04 -0.58
CA ASN A 64 0.41 10.62 0.74
C ASN A 64 0.60 9.54 1.79
N PHE A 65 -0.09 8.41 1.63
CA PHE A 65 0.10 7.30 2.54
C PHE A 65 1.47 6.65 2.34
N VAL A 66 1.92 6.51 1.10
CA VAL A 66 3.27 6.02 0.82
C VAL A 66 4.30 6.90 1.54
N MET A 67 4.14 8.21 1.44
CA MET A 67 5.09 9.14 2.07
C MET A 67 4.99 9.14 3.59
N LEU A 68 3.79 8.94 4.13
CA LEU A 68 3.64 8.82 5.58
C LEU A 68 4.46 7.66 6.13
N ILE A 69 4.32 6.48 5.52
CA ILE A 69 5.06 5.30 5.95
C ILE A 69 6.57 5.50 5.72
N ALA A 70 6.94 6.07 4.58
CA ALA A 70 8.35 6.34 4.29
C ALA A 70 8.97 7.22 5.36
N ASN A 71 8.30 8.32 5.71
CA ASN A 71 8.82 9.28 6.68
C ASN A 71 8.85 8.70 8.09
N MET A 72 7.84 7.94 8.48
CA MET A 72 7.78 7.38 9.81
C MET A 72 8.86 6.33 10.07
N PHE A 73 9.21 5.56 9.06
CA PHE A 73 10.10 4.42 9.23
C PHE A 73 11.44 4.59 8.52
N GLY A 74 11.71 5.78 8.01
CA GLY A 74 13.00 6.06 7.37
C GLY A 74 13.22 5.27 6.08
N LEU A 75 12.18 5.13 5.27
CA LEU A 75 12.24 4.36 4.04
C LEU A 75 12.20 5.28 2.82
N THR A 76 12.68 4.78 1.69
CA THR A 76 12.42 5.43 0.42
C THR A 76 10.97 5.19 0.01
N PRO A 77 10.41 6.00 -0.90
CA PRO A 77 9.06 5.72 -1.40
C PRO A 77 8.89 4.33 -2.00
N GLN A 78 9.92 3.83 -2.69
CA GLN A 78 9.89 2.48 -3.25
C GLN A 78 9.79 1.42 -2.16
N GLN A 79 10.62 1.56 -1.12
CA GLN A 79 10.59 0.62 0.00
C GLN A 79 9.25 0.68 0.72
N SER A 80 8.74 1.89 0.94
CA SER A 80 7.45 2.09 1.58
C SER A 80 6.33 1.39 0.80
N GLN A 81 6.30 1.60 -0.51
CA GLN A 81 5.28 0.99 -1.34
C GLN A 81 5.31 -0.54 -1.25
N LEU A 82 6.52 -1.11 -1.26
CA LEU A 82 6.66 -2.56 -1.17
C LEU A 82 6.19 -3.09 0.19
N LYS A 83 6.44 -2.36 1.26
CA LYS A 83 5.96 -2.76 2.59
C LYS A 83 4.44 -2.70 2.67
N ILE A 84 3.83 -1.69 2.07
CA ILE A 84 2.37 -1.58 2.05
C ILE A 84 1.78 -2.70 1.19
N TYR A 85 2.39 -3.00 0.06
CA TYR A 85 2.00 -4.13 -0.78
C TYR A 85 2.04 -5.44 0.03
N ASP A 86 3.13 -5.67 0.75
CA ASP A 86 3.28 -6.88 1.57
C ASP A 86 2.20 -6.94 2.64
N TRP A 87 1.91 -5.82 3.29
CA TRP A 87 0.84 -5.77 4.27
C TRP A 87 -0.50 -6.18 3.66
N PHE A 88 -0.80 -5.65 2.48
CA PHE A 88 -2.05 -5.96 1.81
C PHE A 88 -2.14 -7.45 1.47
N THR A 89 -1.06 -8.01 0.91
CA THR A 89 -1.07 -9.43 0.51
C THR A 89 -1.26 -10.35 1.70
N VAL A 90 -0.61 -10.04 2.82
CA VAL A 90 -0.75 -10.85 4.03
C VAL A 90 -2.15 -10.69 4.63
N THR A 91 -2.64 -9.46 4.69
CA THR A 91 -3.91 -9.16 5.34
C THR A 91 -5.10 -9.71 4.57
N GLU A 92 -5.09 -9.57 3.26
CA GLU A 92 -6.22 -9.98 2.42
C GLU A 92 -6.02 -11.36 1.78
N ASN A 93 -4.82 -11.90 1.85
CA ASN A 93 -4.47 -13.15 1.18
C ASN A 93 -4.73 -13.06 -0.33
N ILE A 94 -4.38 -11.93 -0.91
CA ILE A 94 -4.52 -11.65 -2.34
C ILE A 94 -3.19 -11.16 -2.85
N PHE A 95 -2.82 -11.58 -4.07
CA PHE A 95 -1.57 -11.16 -4.70
C PHE A 95 -1.91 -10.32 -5.93
N PRO A 96 -1.93 -8.97 -5.78
CA PRO A 96 -2.21 -8.10 -6.92
C PRO A 96 -1.19 -8.29 -8.04
N GLU A 97 -1.67 -8.29 -9.28
CA GLU A 97 -0.77 -8.41 -10.43
C GLU A 97 -0.16 -7.08 -10.83
N TYR A 98 -0.85 -5.99 -10.51
CA TYR A 98 -0.42 -4.64 -10.85
C TYR A 98 -0.53 -3.75 -9.63
N MET A 99 0.36 -2.79 -9.55
CA MET A 99 0.38 -1.85 -8.45
C MET A 99 0.58 -0.45 -9.03
N TYR A 100 -0.26 0.48 -8.61
CA TYR A 100 -0.20 1.85 -9.09
C TYR A 100 0.09 2.81 -7.95
N SER A 101 1.11 3.62 -8.14
CA SER A 101 1.41 4.76 -7.28
C SER A 101 2.08 5.81 -8.14
N PRO A 102 1.67 7.09 -8.05
CA PRO A 102 2.29 8.14 -8.87
C PRO A 102 3.81 8.23 -8.73
N TYR A 103 4.34 7.95 -7.56
CA TYR A 103 5.77 8.01 -7.33
C TYR A 103 6.54 6.88 -7.96
N LEU A 104 5.88 5.76 -8.23
CA LEU A 104 6.56 4.53 -8.59
C LEU A 104 6.04 3.93 -9.90
N GLU A 105 5.47 4.77 -10.74
CA GLU A 105 4.89 4.29 -11.99
C GLU A 105 5.90 3.52 -12.83
N GLY A 106 7.10 4.06 -12.97
CA GLY A 106 8.15 3.39 -13.72
C GLY A 106 8.56 2.08 -13.09
N PHE A 107 8.72 2.07 -11.78
CA PHE A 107 9.04 0.86 -11.04
C PHE A 107 7.95 -0.19 -11.20
N TRP A 108 6.70 0.25 -11.11
CA TRP A 108 5.55 -0.62 -11.26
C TRP A 108 5.57 -1.32 -12.62
N ARG A 109 5.83 -0.57 -13.68
CA ARG A 109 5.87 -1.14 -15.03
C ARG A 109 6.96 -2.18 -15.19
N GLN A 110 8.07 -2.01 -14.49
CA GLN A 110 9.19 -2.95 -14.57
C GLN A 110 8.92 -4.25 -13.86
N ASN A 111 8.09 -4.22 -12.82
CA ASN A 111 7.94 -5.35 -11.92
C ASN A 111 6.58 -6.01 -11.98
N ALA A 112 5.60 -5.41 -12.63
CA ALA A 112 4.28 -6.00 -12.78
C ALA A 112 4.21 -6.84 -14.04
N PRO A 113 3.46 -7.96 -14.03
CA PRO A 113 3.24 -8.73 -15.24
C PRO A 113 2.55 -7.86 -16.28
N ARG A 114 2.88 -8.08 -17.53
CA ARG A 114 2.20 -7.38 -18.60
C ARG A 114 0.85 -8.02 -18.84
N ARG A 115 -0.12 -7.15 -19.03
CA ARG A 115 -1.45 -7.57 -19.43
C ARG A 115 -1.59 -7.29 -20.92
N ASP A 116 -1.65 -8.30 -21.70
CA ASP A 116 -1.82 -8.16 -23.16
C ASP A 116 -3.16 -8.66 -23.58
#